data_91dfd6cf4719a79143bcde93727c6000
#
_entry.id   91dfd6cf4719a79143bcde93727c6000
#
_cell.length_a   1.000
_cell.length_b   1.000
_cell.length_c   1.000
_cell.angle_alpha   90.00
_cell.angle_beta   90.00
_cell.angle_gamma   90.00
#
_symmetry.space_group_name_H-M   'P 1'
#
loop_
_entity.id
_entity.type
_entity.pdbx_description
1 polymer ?
#
loop_
_entity_poly.entity_id
_entity_poly.type
_entity_poly.pdbx_seq_one_letter_code
_entity_poly.pdbx_strand_id
1 'polypeptide(L)'
;VTSEDQQHPRGRVVELSHVVRHGMVTYPGLPAPEIGDHLTREDSRGRYAPGTEFQIGRITMVANTGTYLDTPFHRLAEGEDLAQIDLSRLVDVPGLLIDVSGSLRRGIGVDAFEGHDVRGRAVLLRTGWDRHWGSPAYGDPEHPFLTADAAALLAERQPAVVGIDSVNIDDMADGLRPAHTALLTAGIPIIEHMRGLERLPHTGFRLHAAPVAVSGMGTFPVRAYALVF
;
A
#
# COMPACT_ATOMS: atom_id res chain seq x y z
N VAL A 1 -2.57 20.64 7.68
CA VAL A 1 -1.11 20.64 7.91
C VAL A 1 -0.62 19.29 7.45
N THR A 2 -0.11 19.22 6.23
CA THR A 2 0.59 18.03 5.72
C THR A 2 1.93 17.96 6.43
N SER A 3 2.11 17.02 7.35
CA SER A 3 3.42 16.72 7.93
C SER A 3 4.24 15.98 6.87
N GLU A 4 4.79 16.72 5.93
CA GLU A 4 5.82 16.20 5.04
C GLU A 4 7.09 16.06 5.86
N ASP A 5 7.69 14.89 5.88
CA ASP A 5 8.97 14.54 6.48
C ASP A 5 9.22 15.05 7.93
N GLN A 6 8.79 14.27 8.90
CA GLN A 6 9.11 14.53 10.31
C GLN A 6 10.50 14.00 10.66
N GLN A 7 11.33 14.85 11.29
CA GLN A 7 12.62 14.42 11.82
C GLN A 7 12.39 13.47 13.01
N HIS A 8 12.93 12.27 12.93
CA HIS A 8 12.92 11.28 14.02
C HIS A 8 14.35 11.13 14.58
N PRO A 9 14.56 10.87 15.88
CA PRO A 9 15.90 10.71 16.46
C PRO A 9 16.76 9.63 15.77
N ARG A 10 16.15 8.68 15.08
CA ARG A 10 16.80 7.59 14.36
C ARG A 10 16.72 7.72 12.84
N GLY A 11 16.40 8.90 12.30
CA GLY A 11 16.30 9.12 10.87
C GLY A 11 15.12 10.00 10.48
N ARG A 12 14.92 10.19 9.17
CA ARG A 12 13.80 10.97 8.60
C ARG A 12 12.63 10.04 8.28
N VAL A 13 11.43 10.39 8.77
CA VAL A 13 10.18 9.68 8.43
C VAL A 13 9.68 10.17 7.07
N VAL A 14 9.42 9.24 6.15
CA VAL A 14 8.81 9.51 4.84
C VAL A 14 7.44 8.85 4.79
N GLU A 15 6.38 9.64 4.65
CA GLU A 15 5.01 9.15 4.49
C GLU A 15 4.83 8.55 3.08
N LEU A 16 4.32 7.33 3.00
CA LEU A 16 4.15 6.59 1.75
C LEU A 16 2.68 6.23 1.45
N SER A 17 1.74 6.76 2.23
CA SER A 17 0.31 6.49 2.08
C SER A 17 -0.50 7.71 1.70
N HIS A 18 -1.54 7.50 0.93
CA HIS A 18 -2.55 8.52 0.67
C HIS A 18 -3.49 8.69 1.88
N VAL A 19 -3.93 9.93 2.10
CA VAL A 19 -4.92 10.23 3.14
C VAL A 19 -6.30 9.76 2.68
N VAL A 20 -6.97 8.96 3.49
CA VAL A 20 -8.35 8.55 3.26
C VAL A 20 -9.29 9.73 3.56
N ARG A 21 -10.15 10.09 2.59
CA ARG A 21 -11.12 11.18 2.69
C ARG A 21 -12.51 10.70 2.32
N HIS A 22 -13.52 11.29 2.94
CA HIS A 22 -14.92 11.06 2.56
C HIS A 22 -15.10 11.28 1.05
N GLY A 23 -15.77 10.36 0.39
CA GLY A 23 -16.11 10.46 -1.04
C GLY A 23 -14.95 10.25 -2.02
N MET A 24 -13.74 9.89 -1.57
CA MET A 24 -12.62 9.65 -2.49
C MET A 24 -12.81 8.35 -3.27
N VAL A 25 -12.36 8.35 -4.52
CA VAL A 25 -12.29 7.13 -5.34
C VAL A 25 -10.86 6.64 -5.34
N THR A 26 -10.64 5.39 -4.85
CA THR A 26 -9.35 4.71 -4.92
C THR A 26 -9.21 3.96 -6.23
N TYR A 27 -10.16 3.09 -6.53
CA TYR A 27 -10.18 2.26 -7.72
C TYR A 27 -11.51 2.48 -8.47
N PRO A 28 -11.49 2.64 -9.81
CA PRO A 28 -12.70 2.85 -10.59
C PRO A 28 -13.73 1.73 -10.38
N GLY A 29 -14.97 2.09 -10.07
CA GLY A 29 -16.07 1.15 -9.86
C GLY A 29 -16.25 0.66 -8.41
N LEU A 30 -15.31 0.93 -7.50
CA LEU A 30 -15.50 0.63 -6.09
C LEU A 30 -16.20 1.80 -5.37
N PRO A 31 -17.06 1.50 -4.35
CA PRO A 31 -17.72 2.53 -3.55
C PRO A 31 -16.70 3.37 -2.78
N ALA A 32 -16.96 4.68 -2.73
CA ALA A 32 -16.16 5.62 -1.96
C ALA A 32 -16.38 5.45 -0.46
N PRO A 33 -15.38 5.75 0.39
CA PRO A 33 -15.55 5.71 1.83
C PRO A 33 -16.50 6.81 2.32
N GLU A 34 -17.34 6.44 3.29
CA GLU A 34 -18.20 7.35 4.04
C GLU A 34 -17.60 7.59 5.43
N ILE A 35 -17.21 8.83 5.71
CA ILE A 35 -16.66 9.24 7.01
C ILE A 35 -17.66 10.20 7.65
N GLY A 36 -18.06 9.90 8.88
CA GLY A 36 -19.00 10.68 9.66
C GLY A 36 -18.88 10.37 11.15
N ASP A 37 -19.83 10.83 11.92
CA ASP A 37 -19.86 10.64 13.37
C ASP A 37 -20.87 9.55 13.77
N HIS A 38 -20.48 8.68 14.69
CA HIS A 38 -21.37 7.89 15.52
C HIS A 38 -21.90 8.74 16.69
N LEU A 39 -21.02 9.59 17.27
CA LEU A 39 -21.33 10.54 18.30
C LEU A 39 -20.60 11.84 18.03
N THR A 40 -21.34 12.94 17.85
CA THR A 40 -20.75 14.28 17.71
C THR A 40 -20.26 14.81 19.06
N ARG A 41 -19.35 15.79 19.06
CA ARG A 41 -18.96 16.48 20.31
C ARG A 41 -20.16 17.14 20.97
N GLU A 42 -21.04 17.76 20.19
CA GLU A 42 -22.24 18.40 20.68
C GLU A 42 -23.17 17.43 21.40
N ASP A 43 -23.50 16.29 20.80
CA ASP A 43 -24.36 15.26 21.40
C ASP A 43 -23.71 14.60 22.63
N SER A 44 -22.39 14.65 22.73
CA SER A 44 -21.63 14.08 23.85
C SER A 44 -21.70 14.93 25.11
N ARG A 45 -21.92 16.25 25.01
CA ARG A 45 -21.88 17.20 26.12
C ARG A 45 -22.85 16.84 27.25
N GLY A 46 -24.00 16.24 26.93
CA GLY A 46 -24.99 15.80 27.91
C GLY A 46 -24.71 14.45 28.59
N ARG A 47 -23.63 13.75 28.18
CA ARG A 47 -23.28 12.40 28.65
C ARG A 47 -22.11 12.38 29.64
N TYR A 48 -21.37 13.49 29.74
CA TYR A 48 -20.15 13.60 30.55
C TYR A 48 -20.24 14.79 31.50
N ALA A 49 -19.23 14.93 32.37
CA ALA A 49 -19.13 16.06 33.26
C ALA A 49 -19.05 17.41 32.49
N PRO A 50 -19.50 18.54 33.07
CA PRO A 50 -19.42 19.84 32.42
C PRO A 50 -18.03 20.17 31.91
N GLY A 51 -17.94 20.60 30.63
CA GLY A 51 -16.68 20.90 29.94
C GLY A 51 -15.96 19.69 29.32
N THR A 52 -16.53 18.48 29.43
CA THR A 52 -16.00 17.25 28.83
C THR A 52 -16.84 16.85 27.63
N GLU A 53 -16.16 16.70 26.48
CA GLU A 53 -16.81 16.26 25.23
C GLU A 53 -15.89 15.35 24.44
N PHE A 54 -16.46 14.40 23.68
CA PHE A 54 -15.75 13.47 22.81
C PHE A 54 -16.46 13.32 21.46
N GLN A 55 -15.67 13.03 20.44
CA GLN A 55 -16.18 12.59 19.15
C GLN A 55 -15.88 11.11 18.98
N ILE A 56 -16.88 10.32 18.53
CA ILE A 56 -16.70 8.95 18.08
C ILE A 56 -16.99 8.93 16.59
N GLY A 57 -15.92 8.81 15.78
CA GLY A 57 -16.04 8.71 14.33
C GLY A 57 -16.57 7.36 13.88
N ARG A 58 -17.20 7.34 12.72
CA ARG A 58 -17.59 6.14 11.98
C ARG A 58 -17.04 6.20 10.56
N ILE A 59 -16.49 5.09 10.08
CA ILE A 59 -16.10 4.92 8.70
C ILE A 59 -16.77 3.68 8.12
N THR A 60 -17.34 3.80 6.91
CA THR A 60 -17.82 2.69 6.10
C THR A 60 -17.04 2.72 4.79
N MET A 61 -16.35 1.64 4.45
CA MET A 61 -15.53 1.58 3.24
C MET A 61 -15.31 0.14 2.78
N VAL A 62 -15.00 -0.04 1.52
CA VAL A 62 -14.38 -1.28 1.03
C VAL A 62 -12.92 -1.31 1.46
N ALA A 63 -12.38 -2.51 1.66
CA ALA A 63 -11.02 -2.70 2.15
C ALA A 63 -9.95 -2.10 1.22
N ASN A 64 -10.21 -2.11 -0.09
CA ASN A 64 -9.35 -1.54 -1.14
C ASN A 64 -9.49 0.00 -1.23
N THR A 65 -9.21 0.69 -0.11
CA THR A 65 -9.35 2.15 0.01
C THR A 65 -8.02 2.79 0.39
N GLY A 66 -7.59 3.80 -0.38
CA GLY A 66 -6.33 4.49 -0.18
C GLY A 66 -5.12 3.62 -0.50
N THR A 67 -4.04 3.76 0.25
CA THR A 67 -2.91 2.83 0.21
C THR A 67 -3.26 1.64 1.09
N TYR A 68 -3.24 0.43 0.53
CA TYR A 68 -3.64 -0.78 1.25
C TYR A 68 -2.64 -1.92 1.06
N LEU A 69 -2.73 -2.90 1.94
CA LEU A 69 -1.99 -4.16 1.90
C LEU A 69 -2.93 -5.29 1.50
N ASP A 70 -2.47 -6.13 0.58
CA ASP A 70 -3.07 -7.42 0.25
C ASP A 70 -2.25 -8.56 0.86
N THR A 71 -2.93 -9.45 1.56
CA THR A 71 -2.38 -10.70 2.09
C THR A 71 -2.77 -11.88 1.20
N PRO A 72 -2.19 -13.08 1.36
CA PRO A 72 -2.58 -14.27 0.60
C PRO A 72 -4.08 -14.53 0.56
N PHE A 73 -4.83 -14.24 1.63
CA PHE A 73 -6.29 -14.43 1.68
C PHE A 73 -7.05 -13.58 0.65
N HIS A 74 -6.47 -12.47 0.19
CA HIS A 74 -7.10 -11.66 -0.86
C HIS A 74 -7.35 -12.45 -2.15
N ARG A 75 -6.48 -13.43 -2.45
CA ARG A 75 -6.53 -14.25 -3.67
C ARG A 75 -6.85 -15.72 -3.41
N LEU A 76 -6.48 -16.24 -2.24
CA LEU A 76 -6.52 -17.67 -1.91
C LEU A 76 -7.39 -17.87 -0.67
N ALA A 77 -8.44 -18.65 -0.78
CA ALA A 77 -9.41 -18.88 0.31
C ALA A 77 -8.76 -19.43 1.60
N GLU A 78 -7.69 -20.22 1.48
CA GLU A 78 -6.95 -20.80 2.60
C GLU A 78 -5.64 -20.04 2.88
N GLY A 79 -5.46 -18.84 2.30
CA GLY A 79 -4.30 -17.99 2.53
C GLY A 79 -4.34 -17.32 3.91
N GLU A 80 -3.18 -16.81 4.35
CA GLU A 80 -3.10 -16.00 5.58
C GLU A 80 -3.90 -14.70 5.42
N ASP A 81 -4.78 -14.42 6.37
CA ASP A 81 -5.54 -13.18 6.46
C ASP A 81 -4.76 -12.07 7.21
N LEU A 82 -5.37 -10.89 7.36
CA LEU A 82 -4.76 -9.74 8.05
C LEU A 82 -4.44 -10.00 9.53
N ALA A 83 -5.11 -10.95 10.19
CA ALA A 83 -4.84 -11.30 11.56
C ALA A 83 -3.71 -12.33 11.72
N GLN A 84 -3.41 -13.06 10.64
CA GLN A 84 -2.44 -14.15 10.62
C GLN A 84 -1.09 -13.76 10.02
N ILE A 85 -1.05 -12.71 9.17
CA ILE A 85 0.17 -12.29 8.46
C ILE A 85 1.34 -12.06 9.43
N ASP A 86 2.52 -12.59 9.08
CA ASP A 86 3.74 -12.38 9.85
C ASP A 86 4.19 -10.90 9.78
N LEU A 87 4.11 -10.20 10.91
CA LEU A 87 4.51 -8.81 11.03
C LEU A 87 5.99 -8.55 10.70
N SER A 88 6.87 -9.55 10.77
CA SER A 88 8.27 -9.41 10.37
C SER A 88 8.44 -9.07 8.89
N ARG A 89 7.43 -9.35 8.07
CA ARG A 89 7.36 -8.95 6.65
C ARG A 89 6.97 -7.48 6.42
N LEU A 90 6.46 -6.81 7.45
CA LEU A 90 5.80 -5.51 7.33
C LEU A 90 6.35 -4.43 8.27
N VAL A 91 7.18 -4.82 9.24
CA VAL A 91 7.72 -3.92 10.26
C VAL A 91 9.24 -3.97 10.25
N ASP A 92 9.87 -2.80 10.18
CA ASP A 92 11.33 -2.63 10.18
C ASP A 92 12.05 -3.42 9.06
N VAL A 93 11.40 -3.49 7.89
CA VAL A 93 11.89 -4.28 6.75
C VAL A 93 12.93 -3.49 5.96
N PRO A 94 14.14 -4.02 5.69
CA PRO A 94 15.13 -3.35 4.85
C PRO A 94 14.55 -3.06 3.47
N GLY A 95 14.57 -1.78 3.05
CA GLY A 95 13.98 -1.37 1.78
C GLY A 95 14.94 -1.46 0.59
N LEU A 96 14.36 -1.67 -0.57
CA LEU A 96 14.99 -1.56 -1.89
C LEU A 96 14.02 -0.83 -2.82
N LEU A 97 14.40 0.32 -3.33
CA LEU A 97 13.64 1.08 -4.33
C LEU A 97 14.11 0.69 -5.72
N ILE A 98 13.18 0.25 -6.56
CA ILE A 98 13.37 0.04 -7.99
C ILE A 98 12.67 1.20 -8.72
N ASP A 99 13.46 2.12 -9.28
CA ASP A 99 12.93 3.29 -9.96
C ASP A 99 12.82 3.03 -11.46
N VAL A 100 11.59 2.92 -11.95
CA VAL A 100 11.24 2.74 -13.37
C VAL A 100 10.45 3.92 -13.91
N SER A 101 10.38 5.05 -13.20
CA SER A 101 9.58 6.22 -13.56
C SER A 101 10.01 6.89 -14.89
N GLY A 102 11.24 6.62 -15.33
CA GLY A 102 11.76 7.06 -16.65
C GLY A 102 11.52 6.07 -17.79
N SER A 103 10.92 4.90 -17.53
CA SER A 103 10.66 3.89 -18.55
C SER A 103 9.53 4.32 -19.49
N LEU A 104 9.71 4.02 -20.79
CA LEU A 104 8.63 4.14 -21.78
C LEU A 104 7.75 2.89 -21.86
N ARG A 105 8.13 1.80 -21.19
CA ARG A 105 7.37 0.57 -21.12
C ARG A 105 6.44 0.60 -19.92
N ARG A 106 5.19 0.18 -20.08
CA ARG A 106 4.23 0.00 -18.99
C ARG A 106 4.59 -1.20 -18.10
N GLY A 107 4.97 -2.31 -18.73
CA GLY A 107 5.36 -3.54 -18.04
C GLY A 107 6.74 -3.43 -17.39
N ILE A 108 6.82 -3.64 -16.09
CA ILE A 108 8.06 -3.76 -15.31
C ILE A 108 8.53 -5.20 -15.45
N GLY A 109 9.54 -5.42 -16.29
CA GLY A 109 10.08 -6.74 -16.62
C GLY A 109 11.18 -7.20 -15.67
N VAL A 110 11.69 -8.41 -15.91
CA VAL A 110 12.78 -9.03 -15.14
C VAL A 110 14.06 -8.21 -15.13
N ASP A 111 14.31 -7.46 -16.19
CA ASP A 111 15.48 -6.59 -16.36
C ASP A 111 15.56 -5.49 -15.26
N ALA A 112 14.42 -5.05 -14.72
CA ALA A 112 14.39 -4.09 -13.63
C ALA A 112 15.01 -4.63 -12.32
N PHE A 113 15.15 -5.94 -12.18
CA PHE A 113 15.66 -6.62 -10.97
C PHE A 113 17.06 -7.18 -11.14
N GLU A 114 17.71 -6.93 -12.27
CA GLU A 114 19.09 -7.39 -12.52
C GLU A 114 20.08 -6.72 -11.54
N GLY A 115 20.95 -7.51 -10.94
CA GLY A 115 21.97 -7.03 -10.01
C GLY A 115 21.44 -6.65 -8.62
N HIS A 116 20.13 -6.78 -8.36
CA HIS A 116 19.52 -6.46 -7.07
C HIS A 116 19.28 -7.72 -6.23
N ASP A 117 19.71 -7.69 -4.97
CA ASP A 117 19.32 -8.66 -3.96
C ASP A 117 17.98 -8.23 -3.34
N VAL A 118 16.92 -8.96 -3.67
CA VAL A 118 15.54 -8.68 -3.21
C VAL A 118 15.13 -9.50 -2.01
N ARG A 119 15.87 -10.56 -1.66
CA ARG A 119 15.50 -11.53 -0.62
C ARG A 119 15.30 -10.84 0.74
N GLY A 120 14.12 -11.06 1.33
CA GLY A 120 13.77 -10.52 2.65
C GLY A 120 13.68 -8.98 2.72
N ARG A 121 13.64 -8.31 1.58
CA ARG A 121 13.51 -6.85 1.49
C ARG A 121 12.09 -6.41 1.16
N ALA A 122 11.77 -5.18 1.53
CA ALA A 122 10.63 -4.46 0.97
C ALA A 122 11.04 -3.90 -0.40
N VAL A 123 10.56 -4.53 -1.47
CA VAL A 123 10.84 -4.10 -2.85
C VAL A 123 9.76 -3.12 -3.28
N LEU A 124 10.12 -1.84 -3.41
CA LEU A 124 9.19 -0.76 -3.77
C LEU A 124 9.42 -0.34 -5.22
N LEU A 125 8.37 -0.45 -6.04
CA LEU A 125 8.38 -0.13 -7.46
C LEU A 125 7.91 1.30 -7.65
N ARG A 126 8.83 2.21 -7.96
CA ARG A 126 8.51 3.60 -8.27
C ARG A 126 8.24 3.75 -9.76
N THR A 127 6.99 3.98 -10.12
CA THR A 127 6.56 4.25 -11.49
C THR A 127 6.32 5.74 -11.72
N GLY A 128 6.07 6.50 -10.65
CA GLY A 128 5.65 7.91 -10.66
C GLY A 128 4.20 8.08 -11.11
N TRP A 129 3.39 7.00 -11.10
CA TRP A 129 1.98 7.06 -11.46
C TRP A 129 1.12 7.76 -10.40
N ASP A 130 1.58 7.79 -9.15
CA ASP A 130 0.96 8.48 -8.02
C ASP A 130 0.71 9.99 -8.28
N ARG A 131 1.44 10.61 -9.21
CA ARG A 131 1.17 11.99 -9.66
C ARG A 131 -0.24 12.21 -10.21
N HIS A 132 -0.91 11.14 -10.65
CA HIS A 132 -2.28 11.18 -11.19
C HIS A 132 -3.34 10.95 -10.10
N TRP A 133 -2.95 10.68 -8.86
CA TRP A 133 -3.87 10.40 -7.77
C TRP A 133 -4.95 11.47 -7.61
N GLY A 134 -6.21 11.01 -7.42
CA GLY A 134 -7.37 11.90 -7.27
C GLY A 134 -7.88 12.51 -8.57
N SER A 135 -7.34 12.11 -9.73
CA SER A 135 -7.82 12.48 -11.04
C SER A 135 -8.33 11.26 -11.83
N PRO A 136 -9.18 11.43 -12.86
CA PRO A 136 -9.60 10.33 -13.74
C PRO A 136 -8.44 9.60 -14.41
N ALA A 137 -7.32 10.28 -14.67
CA ALA A 137 -6.13 9.71 -15.28
C ALA A 137 -5.46 8.64 -14.39
N TYR A 138 -5.73 8.63 -13.08
CA TYR A 138 -5.18 7.60 -12.21
C TYR A 138 -5.68 6.21 -12.55
N GLY A 139 -6.95 6.06 -12.94
CA GLY A 139 -7.57 4.80 -13.36
C GLY A 139 -7.40 4.47 -14.85
N ASP A 140 -6.51 5.14 -15.57
CA ASP A 140 -6.25 4.89 -16.99
C ASP A 140 -5.62 3.50 -17.19
N PRO A 141 -6.09 2.68 -18.17
CA PRO A 141 -5.50 1.39 -18.49
C PRO A 141 -4.03 1.44 -18.94
N GLU A 142 -3.52 2.62 -19.28
CA GLU A 142 -2.08 2.81 -19.60
C GLU A 142 -1.17 2.86 -18.36
N HIS A 143 -1.66 2.58 -17.17
CA HIS A 143 -0.87 2.54 -15.94
C HIS A 143 0.27 1.51 -16.01
N PRO A 144 1.43 1.75 -15.35
CA PRO A 144 2.51 0.78 -15.22
C PRO A 144 2.12 -0.37 -14.29
N PHE A 145 2.65 -1.57 -14.58
CA PHE A 145 2.36 -2.80 -13.85
C PHE A 145 3.56 -3.76 -13.85
N LEU A 146 3.55 -4.76 -12.97
CA LEU A 146 4.56 -5.83 -12.91
C LEU A 146 4.19 -6.95 -13.88
N THR A 147 5.13 -7.34 -14.77
CA THR A 147 4.88 -8.43 -15.72
C THR A 147 4.83 -9.80 -15.04
N ALA A 148 4.17 -10.78 -15.67
CA ALA A 148 4.02 -12.13 -15.13
C ALA A 148 5.36 -12.82 -14.84
N ASP A 149 6.35 -12.67 -15.72
CA ASP A 149 7.69 -13.23 -15.59
C ASP A 149 8.48 -12.55 -14.47
N ALA A 150 8.34 -11.24 -14.30
CA ALA A 150 8.95 -10.51 -13.19
C ALA A 150 8.31 -10.87 -11.85
N ALA A 151 6.99 -11.05 -11.81
CA ALA A 151 6.31 -11.53 -10.61
C ALA A 151 6.74 -12.95 -10.22
N ALA A 152 6.89 -13.86 -11.19
CA ALA A 152 7.41 -15.20 -10.96
C ALA A 152 8.86 -15.17 -10.43
N LEU A 153 9.70 -14.31 -10.98
CA LEU A 153 11.07 -14.08 -10.49
C LEU A 153 11.09 -13.60 -9.03
N LEU A 154 10.23 -12.63 -8.68
CA LEU A 154 10.12 -12.14 -7.30
C LEU A 154 9.58 -13.23 -6.37
N ALA A 155 8.59 -14.02 -6.81
CA ALA A 155 8.07 -15.15 -6.04
C ALA A 155 9.17 -16.18 -5.72
N GLU A 156 10.06 -16.46 -6.67
CA GLU A 156 11.23 -17.33 -6.46
C GLU A 156 12.27 -16.70 -5.52
N ARG A 157 12.55 -15.40 -5.67
CA ARG A 157 13.57 -14.69 -4.89
C ARG A 157 13.14 -14.26 -3.50
N GLN A 158 11.85 -14.38 -3.15
CA GLN A 158 11.30 -14.20 -1.81
C GLN A 158 11.61 -12.85 -1.15
N PRO A 159 11.18 -11.70 -1.70
CA PRO A 159 11.11 -10.46 -0.96
C PRO A 159 10.16 -10.60 0.24
N ALA A 160 10.29 -9.75 1.24
CA ALA A 160 9.39 -9.73 2.39
C ALA A 160 8.00 -9.17 1.99
N VAL A 161 8.00 -8.12 1.18
CA VAL A 161 6.81 -7.45 0.67
C VAL A 161 7.14 -6.75 -0.65
N VAL A 162 6.18 -6.63 -1.56
CA VAL A 162 6.30 -5.83 -2.80
C VAL A 162 5.33 -4.66 -2.73
N GLY A 163 5.79 -3.45 -3.03
CA GLY A 163 4.96 -2.24 -3.07
C GLY A 163 5.04 -1.53 -4.42
N ILE A 164 3.97 -0.84 -4.82
CA ILE A 164 3.90 -0.07 -6.07
C ILE A 164 3.11 1.23 -5.89
N ASP A 165 3.51 2.29 -6.59
CA ASP A 165 2.81 3.58 -6.64
C ASP A 165 1.83 3.70 -7.81
N SER A 166 1.47 2.57 -8.44
CA SER A 166 0.47 2.48 -9.51
C SER A 166 -0.92 2.11 -8.97
N VAL A 167 -1.93 2.19 -9.84
CA VAL A 167 -3.33 1.88 -9.53
C VAL A 167 -3.58 0.37 -9.35
N ASN A 168 -2.72 -0.46 -9.89
CA ASN A 168 -2.74 -1.91 -9.71
C ASN A 168 -1.36 -2.49 -10.02
N ILE A 169 -1.00 -3.59 -9.35
CA ILE A 169 0.27 -4.28 -9.61
C ILE A 169 0.22 -5.11 -10.90
N ASP A 170 -0.98 -5.57 -11.31
CA ASP A 170 -1.22 -6.23 -12.60
C ASP A 170 -1.69 -5.22 -13.64
N ASP A 171 -1.60 -5.58 -14.94
CA ASP A 171 -2.37 -4.92 -16.00
C ASP A 171 -3.87 -5.08 -15.71
N MET A 172 -4.60 -3.97 -15.58
CA MET A 172 -6.05 -4.00 -15.34
C MET A 172 -6.85 -4.71 -16.46
N ALA A 173 -6.30 -4.76 -17.67
CA ALA A 173 -6.90 -5.48 -18.79
C ALA A 173 -6.71 -7.00 -18.70
N ASP A 174 -5.74 -7.50 -17.92
CA ASP A 174 -5.51 -8.93 -17.74
C ASP A 174 -6.34 -9.48 -16.57
N GLY A 175 -7.42 -10.21 -16.90
CA GLY A 175 -8.29 -10.87 -15.91
C GLY A 175 -7.63 -12.03 -15.15
N LEU A 176 -6.47 -12.52 -15.57
CA LEU A 176 -5.74 -13.61 -14.89
C LEU A 176 -5.01 -13.12 -13.64
N ARG A 177 -4.70 -11.82 -13.55
CA ARG A 177 -4.00 -11.21 -12.41
C ARG A 177 -2.72 -11.98 -12.03
N PRO A 178 -1.77 -12.12 -12.97
CA PRO A 178 -0.60 -12.98 -12.78
C PRO A 178 0.32 -12.51 -11.64
N ALA A 179 0.51 -11.19 -11.44
CA ALA A 179 1.36 -10.67 -10.38
C ALA A 179 0.75 -10.92 -9.00
N HIS A 180 -0.54 -10.60 -8.77
CA HIS A 180 -1.23 -10.98 -7.54
C HIS A 180 -1.14 -12.49 -7.30
N THR A 181 -1.43 -13.29 -8.33
CA THR A 181 -1.44 -14.75 -8.19
C THR A 181 -0.06 -15.29 -7.79
N ALA A 182 1.00 -14.87 -8.47
CA ALA A 182 2.36 -15.35 -8.18
C ALA A 182 2.84 -14.93 -6.79
N LEU A 183 2.72 -13.64 -6.45
CA LEU A 183 3.22 -13.11 -5.20
C LEU A 183 2.44 -13.64 -3.99
N LEU A 184 1.10 -13.59 -4.02
CA LEU A 184 0.27 -14.02 -2.90
C LEU A 184 0.34 -15.55 -2.70
N THR A 185 0.46 -16.33 -3.78
CA THR A 185 0.71 -17.79 -3.66
C THR A 185 2.06 -18.10 -3.01
N ALA A 186 3.07 -17.26 -3.23
CA ALA A 186 4.37 -17.37 -2.59
C ALA A 186 4.40 -16.81 -1.14
N GLY A 187 3.26 -16.37 -0.60
CA GLY A 187 3.15 -15.75 0.72
C GLY A 187 3.73 -14.35 0.80
N ILE A 188 3.89 -13.65 -0.32
CA ILE A 188 4.46 -12.31 -0.39
C ILE A 188 3.31 -11.29 -0.44
N PRO A 189 3.12 -10.47 0.61
CA PRO A 189 2.10 -9.43 0.62
C PRO A 189 2.42 -8.32 -0.38
N ILE A 190 1.36 -7.62 -0.82
CA ILE A 190 1.45 -6.54 -1.81
C ILE A 190 0.94 -5.24 -1.19
N ILE A 191 1.61 -4.12 -1.45
CA ILE A 191 1.12 -2.78 -1.08
C ILE A 191 0.84 -2.00 -2.36
N GLU A 192 -0.41 -1.62 -2.56
CA GLU A 192 -0.82 -0.84 -3.73
C GLU A 192 -1.11 0.61 -3.39
N HIS A 193 -1.14 1.46 -4.42
CA HIS A 193 -1.40 2.89 -4.30
C HIS A 193 -0.45 3.60 -3.34
N MET A 194 0.82 3.28 -3.39
CA MET A 194 1.83 4.02 -2.62
C MET A 194 2.03 5.43 -3.20
N ARG A 195 2.65 6.31 -2.43
CA ARG A 195 3.04 7.66 -2.86
C ARG A 195 4.39 8.03 -2.29
N GLY A 196 4.99 9.08 -2.85
CA GLY A 196 6.18 9.69 -2.24
C GLY A 196 7.43 8.84 -2.35
N LEU A 197 7.44 7.82 -3.22
CA LEU A 197 8.59 6.94 -3.43
C LEU A 197 9.82 7.69 -3.97
N GLU A 198 9.61 8.83 -4.65
CA GLU A 198 10.70 9.71 -5.14
C GLU A 198 11.55 10.33 -4.03
N ARG A 199 11.07 10.29 -2.79
CA ARG A 199 11.78 10.81 -1.61
C ARG A 199 12.68 9.78 -0.94
N LEU A 200 12.63 8.53 -1.41
CA LEU A 200 13.45 7.44 -0.87
C LEU A 200 14.76 7.31 -1.62
N PRO A 201 15.87 6.97 -0.94
CA PRO A 201 17.07 6.48 -1.60
C PRO A 201 16.83 5.06 -2.15
N HIS A 202 17.70 4.57 -3.04
CA HIS A 202 17.61 3.18 -3.54
C HIS A 202 17.66 2.13 -2.40
N THR A 203 18.46 2.39 -1.38
CA THR A 203 18.60 1.57 -0.15
C THR A 203 18.85 2.50 1.05
N GLY A 204 19.02 1.97 2.27
CA GLY A 204 19.28 2.79 3.45
C GLY A 204 18.00 3.30 4.10
N PHE A 205 16.89 2.61 3.89
CA PHE A 205 15.62 2.88 4.58
C PHE A 205 14.98 1.59 5.11
N ARG A 206 14.07 1.74 6.06
CA ARG A 206 13.25 0.66 6.61
C ARG A 206 11.78 0.94 6.39
N LEU A 207 11.06 -0.02 5.82
CA LEU A 207 9.61 0.05 5.61
C LEU A 207 8.83 -0.38 6.85
N HIS A 208 7.73 0.31 7.11
CA HIS A 208 6.69 -0.04 8.08
C HIS A 208 5.32 0.08 7.42
N ALA A 209 4.54 -1.00 7.41
CA ALA A 209 3.23 -1.05 6.74
C ALA A 209 2.27 -2.06 7.40
N ALA A 210 2.30 -2.20 8.71
CA ALA A 210 1.42 -3.13 9.42
C ALA A 210 -0.05 -2.70 9.29
N PRO A 211 -0.97 -3.60 8.86
CA PRO A 211 -2.40 -3.35 8.83
C PRO A 211 -3.03 -3.50 10.23
N VAL A 212 -4.30 -3.13 10.32
CA VAL A 212 -5.15 -3.58 11.44
C VAL A 212 -5.37 -5.08 11.30
N ALA A 213 -5.23 -5.84 12.40
CA ALA A 213 -5.51 -7.27 12.43
C ALA A 213 -7.03 -7.51 12.35
N VAL A 214 -7.50 -7.96 11.18
CA VAL A 214 -8.91 -8.28 10.94
C VAL A 214 -9.01 -9.71 10.44
N SER A 215 -9.71 -10.56 11.19
CA SER A 215 -9.94 -11.96 10.81
C SER A 215 -10.91 -12.06 9.63
N GLY A 216 -10.60 -12.93 8.67
CA GLY A 216 -11.41 -13.17 7.49
C GLY A 216 -11.34 -12.07 6.43
N MET A 217 -10.35 -11.19 6.49
CA MET A 217 -10.09 -10.17 5.46
C MET A 217 -8.68 -10.29 4.92
N GLY A 218 -8.56 -10.18 3.58
CA GLY A 218 -7.27 -10.25 2.88
C GLY A 218 -6.67 -8.89 2.56
N THR A 219 -7.45 -7.82 2.69
CA THR A 219 -7.04 -6.46 2.31
C THR A 219 -7.47 -5.46 3.37
N PHE A 220 -6.62 -4.48 3.68
CA PHE A 220 -6.98 -3.32 4.51
C PHE A 220 -6.05 -2.13 4.26
N PRO A 221 -6.54 -0.89 4.43
CA PRO A 221 -5.70 0.29 4.40
C PRO A 221 -4.55 0.23 5.39
N VAL A 222 -3.38 0.69 4.96
CA VAL A 222 -2.20 0.82 5.81
C VAL A 222 -1.70 2.26 5.83
N ARG A 223 -1.09 2.66 6.93
CA ARG A 223 -0.24 3.84 6.94
C ARG A 223 1.21 3.41 6.73
N ALA A 224 1.57 3.16 5.47
CA ALA A 224 2.93 2.84 5.08
C ALA A 224 3.82 4.07 5.23
N TYR A 225 4.99 3.90 5.83
CA TYR A 225 6.02 4.92 5.94
C TYR A 225 7.41 4.28 5.94
N ALA A 226 8.42 5.06 5.64
CA ALA A 226 9.81 4.65 5.73
C ALA A 226 10.59 5.49 6.73
N LEU A 227 11.54 4.86 7.43
CA LEU A 227 12.62 5.52 8.16
C LEU A 227 13.86 5.52 7.27
N VAL A 228 14.37 6.68 6.93
CA VAL A 228 15.60 6.88 6.12
C VAL A 228 16.72 7.30 7.06
N PHE A 229 17.87 6.62 6.99
CA PHE A 229 19.03 6.82 7.87
C PHE A 229 20.13 7.59 7.20
#